data_2bb441fd93fdb9e493e78e77db75c5d9
#
_entry.id   2bb441fd93fdb9e493e78e77db75c5d9
#
_cell.length_a   1.000
_cell.length_b   1.000
_cell.length_c   1.000
_cell.angle_alpha   90.00
_cell.angle_beta   90.00
_cell.angle_gamma   90.00
#
_symmetry.space_group_name_H-M   'P 1'
#
loop_
_entity.id
_entity.type
_entity.pdbx_description
1 polymer ?
#
loop_
_entity_poly.entity_id
_entity_poly.type
_entity_poly.pdbx_seq_one_letter_code
_entity_poly.pdbx_strand_id
1 'polypeptide(L)'
;MKKLMLAMAMVAAMAASAEMKVGTVDLMLLVRNHPNYDSNKALLTSTDKDYQKKLEGVKAEGDKLQEEGKKLMEQMRNPMLTAKAKADVERELGEIQQKLMGIEQRYRSEAMRCRQDLQDLEGRLLKTTTDDLRKRLAVFAEKGGYDFIYDVNAVPYAKKGYDVTDEMLKALGVDPKDAKGRDEGK
;
A
#
# COMPACT_ATOMS: atom_id res chain seq x y z
N MET A 1 6.57 65.97 -34.88
CA MET A 1 6.55 65.60 -33.44
C MET A 1 5.44 64.59 -33.05
N LYS A 2 4.33 64.47 -33.80
CA LYS A 2 3.23 63.53 -33.49
C LYS A 2 3.53 62.06 -33.81
N LYS A 3 4.52 61.75 -34.67
CA LYS A 3 4.86 60.35 -35.04
C LYS A 3 5.86 59.69 -34.09
N LEU A 4 6.54 60.45 -33.23
CA LEU A 4 7.50 59.93 -32.26
C LEU A 4 6.83 59.45 -30.94
N MET A 5 5.68 60.00 -30.61
CA MET A 5 4.91 59.59 -29.41
C MET A 5 4.15 58.27 -29.57
N LEU A 6 3.85 57.87 -30.83
CA LEU A 6 3.13 56.62 -31.08
C LEU A 6 4.04 55.38 -30.97
N ALA A 7 5.35 55.54 -31.19
CA ALA A 7 6.34 54.44 -31.09
C ALA A 7 6.68 54.12 -29.64
N MET A 8 6.55 55.06 -28.72
CA MET A 8 6.87 54.89 -27.30
C MET A 8 5.77 54.18 -26.50
N ALA A 9 4.52 54.22 -27.00
CA ALA A 9 3.38 53.49 -26.38
C ALA A 9 3.34 52.01 -26.71
N MET A 10 4.01 51.54 -27.79
CA MET A 10 4.04 50.14 -28.19
C MET A 10 5.12 49.32 -27.45
N VAL A 11 6.14 49.94 -26.86
CA VAL A 11 7.20 49.25 -26.13
C VAL A 11 6.82 48.92 -24.67
N ALA A 12 5.85 49.68 -24.10
CA ALA A 12 5.37 49.42 -22.74
C ALA A 12 4.40 48.26 -22.60
N ALA A 13 3.92 47.66 -23.71
CA ALA A 13 2.96 46.55 -23.71
C ALA A 13 3.61 45.16 -23.75
N MET A 14 4.95 45.07 -23.82
CA MET A 14 5.66 43.78 -23.94
C MET A 14 6.30 43.26 -22.66
N ALA A 15 6.09 43.90 -21.51
CA ALA A 15 6.66 43.47 -20.23
C ALA A 15 5.59 42.93 -19.26
N ALA A 16 4.51 42.33 -19.78
CA ALA A 16 3.74 41.37 -19.01
C ALA A 16 4.48 40.02 -19.04
N SER A 17 5.61 39.93 -18.34
CA SER A 17 6.13 38.61 -17.95
C SER A 17 5.02 37.96 -17.15
N ALA A 18 4.34 37.01 -17.76
CA ALA A 18 3.38 36.16 -17.05
C ALA A 18 4.13 35.57 -15.86
N GLU A 19 3.87 36.07 -14.67
CA GLU A 19 4.47 35.58 -13.45
C GLU A 19 3.99 34.16 -13.27
N MET A 20 4.92 33.18 -13.38
CA MET A 20 4.64 31.78 -13.28
C MET A 20 4.02 31.46 -11.92
N LYS A 21 2.81 30.94 -11.90
CA LYS A 21 2.12 30.58 -10.66
C LYS A 21 2.47 29.16 -10.26
N VAL A 22 3.18 29.02 -9.14
CA VAL A 22 3.64 27.72 -8.61
C VAL A 22 2.95 27.44 -7.29
N GLY A 23 2.58 26.18 -7.07
CA GLY A 23 2.07 25.68 -5.79
C GLY A 23 2.82 24.45 -5.31
N THR A 24 2.68 24.14 -4.02
CA THR A 24 3.11 22.88 -3.43
C THR A 24 1.95 22.21 -2.71
N VAL A 25 1.93 20.87 -2.69
CA VAL A 25 0.93 20.08 -1.96
C VAL A 25 1.62 18.96 -1.20
N ASP A 26 1.09 18.59 -0.04
CA ASP A 26 1.43 17.34 0.63
C ASP A 26 0.62 16.20 0.00
N LEU A 27 1.25 15.51 -0.96
CA LEU A 27 0.59 14.43 -1.68
C LEU A 27 0.22 13.26 -0.75
N MET A 28 1.03 12.97 0.27
CA MET A 28 0.75 11.89 1.22
C MET A 28 -0.47 12.23 2.09
N LEU A 29 -0.58 13.49 2.52
CA LEU A 29 -1.77 13.96 3.24
C LEU A 29 -3.03 13.85 2.37
N LEU A 30 -2.94 14.19 1.07
CA LEU A 30 -4.05 14.04 0.13
C LEU A 30 -4.44 12.57 -0.06
N VAL A 31 -3.48 11.66 -0.16
CA VAL A 31 -3.74 10.21 -0.25
C VAL A 31 -4.49 9.71 0.98
N ARG A 32 -4.06 10.09 2.19
CA ARG A 32 -4.71 9.70 3.46
C ARG A 32 -6.15 10.22 3.59
N ASN A 33 -6.44 11.32 2.91
CA ASN A 33 -7.75 11.97 2.91
C ASN A 33 -8.55 11.73 1.63
N HIS A 34 -8.09 10.83 0.77
CA HIS A 34 -8.83 10.43 -0.42
C HIS A 34 -10.12 9.68 -0.01
N PRO A 35 -11.26 9.90 -0.70
CA PRO A 35 -12.54 9.23 -0.37
C PRO A 35 -12.45 7.71 -0.25
N ASN A 36 -11.57 7.06 -1.02
CA ASN A 36 -11.40 5.62 -1.01
C ASN A 36 -10.35 5.12 0.00
N TYR A 37 -9.72 6.00 0.78
CA TYR A 37 -8.63 5.59 1.67
C TYR A 37 -9.06 4.55 2.70
N ASP A 38 -10.16 4.79 3.40
CA ASP A 38 -10.66 3.88 4.44
C ASP A 38 -11.13 2.54 3.85
N SER A 39 -11.81 2.56 2.70
CA SER A 39 -12.24 1.34 2.02
C SER A 39 -11.04 0.52 1.51
N ASN A 40 -10.03 1.17 0.96
CA ASN A 40 -8.79 0.52 0.54
C ASN A 40 -8.06 -0.11 1.72
N LYS A 41 -7.95 0.61 2.86
CA LYS A 41 -7.36 0.10 4.10
C LYS A 41 -8.14 -1.09 4.66
N ALA A 42 -9.48 -1.03 4.65
CA ALA A 42 -10.33 -2.13 5.08
C ALA A 42 -10.15 -3.37 4.19
N LEU A 43 -10.06 -3.18 2.87
CA LEU A 43 -9.82 -4.26 1.92
C LEU A 43 -8.47 -4.94 2.17
N LEU A 44 -7.38 -4.17 2.34
CA LEU A 44 -6.06 -4.71 2.67
C LEU A 44 -6.09 -5.51 3.96
N THR A 45 -6.72 -4.97 5.01
CA THR A 45 -6.82 -5.63 6.31
C THR A 45 -7.64 -6.92 6.25
N SER A 46 -8.75 -6.94 5.50
CA SER A 46 -9.56 -8.16 5.35
C SER A 46 -8.81 -9.23 4.55
N THR A 47 -8.14 -8.83 3.47
CA THR A 47 -7.32 -9.75 2.64
C THR A 47 -6.19 -10.37 3.45
N ASP A 48 -5.48 -9.56 4.26
CA ASP A 48 -4.41 -10.07 5.13
C ASP A 48 -4.95 -11.10 6.15
N LYS A 49 -6.08 -10.81 6.79
CA LYS A 49 -6.74 -11.76 7.70
C LYS A 49 -7.13 -13.07 7.02
N ASP A 50 -7.62 -13.02 5.79
CA ASP A 50 -7.99 -14.22 5.04
C ASP A 50 -6.74 -15.05 4.69
N TYR A 51 -5.63 -14.41 4.36
CA TYR A 51 -4.35 -15.07 4.14
C TYR A 51 -3.79 -15.68 5.42
N GLN A 52 -3.88 -14.99 6.56
CA GLN A 52 -3.49 -15.54 7.86
C GLN A 52 -4.29 -16.81 8.19
N LYS A 53 -5.61 -16.78 8.05
CA LYS A 53 -6.46 -17.98 8.26
C LYS A 53 -6.09 -19.13 7.33
N LYS A 54 -5.78 -18.84 6.07
CA LYS A 54 -5.34 -19.85 5.11
C LYS A 54 -4.05 -20.53 5.56
N LEU A 55 -3.07 -19.75 6.01
CA LEU A 55 -1.78 -20.27 6.51
C LEU A 55 -1.93 -21.01 7.83
N GLU A 56 -2.79 -20.54 8.73
CA GLU A 56 -3.16 -21.26 9.96
C GLU A 56 -3.79 -22.62 9.65
N GLY A 57 -4.64 -22.70 8.63
CA GLY A 57 -5.20 -23.99 8.16
C GLY A 57 -4.15 -24.97 7.72
N VAL A 58 -3.17 -24.53 6.92
CA VAL A 58 -2.05 -25.37 6.47
C VAL A 58 -1.19 -25.82 7.66
N LYS A 59 -0.92 -24.92 8.61
CA LYS A 59 -0.18 -25.24 9.83
C LYS A 59 -0.91 -26.27 10.69
N ALA A 60 -2.21 -26.12 10.88
CA ALA A 60 -3.02 -27.06 11.67
C ALA A 60 -3.04 -28.47 11.10
N GLU A 61 -2.94 -28.63 9.77
CA GLU A 61 -2.74 -29.95 9.14
C GLU A 61 -1.41 -30.57 9.55
N GLY A 62 -0.33 -29.79 9.58
CA GLY A 62 0.97 -30.21 10.04
C GLY A 62 0.99 -30.59 11.52
N ASP A 63 0.37 -29.78 12.37
CA ASP A 63 0.28 -30.02 13.81
C ASP A 63 -0.43 -31.37 14.11
N LYS A 64 -1.50 -31.69 13.36
CA LYS A 64 -2.19 -33.00 13.51
C LYS A 64 -1.29 -34.17 13.15
N LEU A 65 -0.55 -34.09 12.04
CA LEU A 65 0.38 -35.14 11.65
C LEU A 65 1.53 -35.29 12.64
N GLN A 66 2.01 -34.22 13.23
CA GLN A 66 3.01 -34.28 14.30
C GLN A 66 2.49 -35.02 15.53
N GLU A 67 1.23 -34.78 15.94
CA GLU A 67 0.60 -35.48 17.04
C GLU A 67 0.40 -36.97 16.74
N GLU A 68 0.00 -37.33 15.51
CA GLU A 68 -0.07 -38.72 15.06
C GLU A 68 1.31 -39.41 15.11
N GLY A 69 2.35 -38.71 14.62
CA GLY A 69 3.72 -39.21 14.68
C GLY A 69 4.21 -39.43 16.12
N LYS A 70 3.90 -38.57 17.05
CA LYS A 70 4.22 -38.74 18.49
C LYS A 70 3.57 -39.99 19.05
N LYS A 71 2.29 -40.21 18.77
CA LYS A 71 1.56 -41.42 19.23
C LYS A 71 2.18 -42.70 18.68
N LEU A 72 2.57 -42.72 17.41
CA LEU A 72 3.24 -43.86 16.79
C LEU A 72 4.62 -44.13 17.42
N MET A 73 5.40 -43.06 17.71
CA MET A 73 6.67 -43.19 18.44
C MET A 73 6.49 -43.72 19.87
N GLU A 74 5.43 -43.37 20.57
CA GLU A 74 5.10 -43.94 21.88
C GLU A 74 4.74 -45.44 21.76
N GLN A 75 3.99 -45.84 20.74
CA GLN A 75 3.71 -47.24 20.46
C GLN A 75 4.99 -48.05 20.20
N MET A 76 5.95 -47.50 19.45
CA MET A 76 7.25 -48.11 19.21
C MET A 76 8.04 -48.44 20.48
N ARG A 77 7.82 -47.70 21.57
CA ARG A 77 8.49 -47.96 22.87
C ARG A 77 7.93 -49.16 23.62
N ASN A 78 6.82 -49.73 23.18
CA ASN A 78 6.21 -50.88 23.83
C ASN A 78 7.06 -52.14 23.57
N PRO A 79 7.66 -52.76 24.63
CA PRO A 79 8.52 -53.95 24.47
C PRO A 79 7.76 -55.21 24.00
N MET A 80 6.43 -55.21 24.12
CA MET A 80 5.58 -56.33 23.69
C MET A 80 5.20 -56.26 22.22
N LEU A 81 5.65 -55.28 21.46
CA LEU A 81 5.34 -55.17 20.03
C LEU A 81 6.02 -56.28 19.22
N THR A 82 5.25 -56.94 18.37
CA THR A 82 5.80 -57.95 17.44
C THR A 82 6.66 -57.29 16.37
N ALA A 83 7.60 -58.02 15.76
CA ALA A 83 8.46 -57.53 14.69
C ALA A 83 7.64 -56.95 13.50
N LYS A 84 6.52 -57.61 13.14
CA LYS A 84 5.62 -57.12 12.09
C LYS A 84 4.98 -55.78 12.46
N ALA A 85 4.46 -55.66 13.70
CA ALA A 85 3.84 -54.42 14.15
C ALA A 85 4.86 -53.26 14.22
N LYS A 86 6.12 -53.52 14.56
CA LYS A 86 7.20 -52.52 14.49
C LYS A 86 7.43 -52.04 13.07
N ALA A 87 7.53 -52.96 12.11
CA ALA A 87 7.73 -52.58 10.70
C ALA A 87 6.55 -51.78 10.13
N ASP A 88 5.30 -52.09 10.53
CA ASP A 88 4.13 -51.33 10.11
C ASP A 88 4.18 -49.90 10.69
N VAL A 89 4.51 -49.69 11.97
CA VAL A 89 4.65 -48.37 12.60
C VAL A 89 5.80 -47.58 11.97
N GLU A 90 6.93 -48.20 11.66
CA GLU A 90 8.06 -47.54 10.97
C GLU A 90 7.66 -47.04 9.59
N ARG A 91 6.88 -47.82 8.83
CA ARG A 91 6.33 -47.38 7.53
C ARG A 91 5.41 -46.18 7.68
N GLU A 92 4.47 -46.24 8.64
CA GLU A 92 3.53 -45.13 8.91
C GLU A 92 4.27 -43.85 9.33
N LEU A 93 5.31 -43.96 10.18
CA LEU A 93 6.16 -42.81 10.53
C LEU A 93 6.88 -42.22 9.30
N GLY A 94 7.37 -43.08 8.39
CA GLY A 94 7.95 -42.65 7.11
C GLY A 94 6.95 -41.86 6.23
N GLU A 95 5.70 -42.35 6.15
CA GLU A 95 4.63 -41.66 5.42
C GLU A 95 4.28 -40.33 6.04
N ILE A 96 4.18 -40.24 7.38
CA ILE A 96 3.93 -38.97 8.10
C ILE A 96 5.08 -37.99 7.83
N GLN A 97 6.32 -38.45 7.87
CA GLN A 97 7.47 -37.57 7.58
C GLN A 97 7.42 -36.98 6.18
N GLN A 98 7.08 -37.80 5.17
CA GLN A 98 6.91 -37.32 3.80
C GLN A 98 5.76 -36.29 3.68
N LYS A 99 4.61 -36.56 4.34
CA LYS A 99 3.48 -35.62 4.37
C LYS A 99 3.85 -34.29 5.04
N LEU A 100 4.60 -34.33 6.16
CA LEU A 100 5.08 -33.14 6.85
C LEU A 100 6.00 -32.28 5.97
N MET A 101 6.94 -32.91 5.24
CA MET A 101 7.78 -32.18 4.27
C MET A 101 6.93 -31.52 3.18
N GLY A 102 5.90 -32.20 2.67
CA GLY A 102 4.97 -31.65 1.69
C GLY A 102 4.16 -30.46 2.23
N ILE A 103 3.71 -30.55 3.48
CA ILE A 103 2.99 -29.45 4.16
C ILE A 103 3.92 -28.26 4.36
N GLU A 104 5.16 -28.47 4.80
CA GLU A 104 6.13 -27.40 4.97
C GLU A 104 6.41 -26.66 3.65
N GLN A 105 6.61 -27.41 2.57
CA GLN A 105 6.80 -26.82 1.24
C GLN A 105 5.56 -26.03 0.79
N ARG A 106 4.36 -26.58 1.01
CA ARG A 106 3.10 -25.92 0.70
C ARG A 106 2.95 -24.62 1.52
N TYR A 107 3.22 -24.66 2.82
CA TYR A 107 3.18 -23.49 3.69
C TYR A 107 4.11 -22.37 3.20
N ARG A 108 5.36 -22.71 2.87
CA ARG A 108 6.34 -21.73 2.36
C ARG A 108 5.89 -21.11 1.04
N SER A 109 5.42 -21.93 0.10
CA SER A 109 4.97 -21.43 -1.20
C SER A 109 3.71 -20.55 -1.08
N GLU A 110 2.74 -20.95 -0.25
CA GLU A 110 1.53 -20.17 0.00
C GLU A 110 1.85 -18.84 0.74
N ALA A 111 2.74 -18.86 1.72
CA ALA A 111 3.16 -17.65 2.44
C ALA A 111 3.84 -16.64 1.49
N MET A 112 4.69 -17.10 0.58
CA MET A 112 5.30 -16.24 -0.44
C MET A 112 4.24 -15.65 -1.37
N ARG A 113 3.32 -16.49 -1.87
CA ARG A 113 2.23 -16.06 -2.75
C ARG A 113 1.32 -15.04 -2.08
N CYS A 114 0.87 -15.31 -0.85
CA CYS A 114 0.03 -14.39 -0.09
C CYS A 114 0.71 -13.03 0.11
N ARG A 115 2.01 -13.03 0.42
CA ARG A 115 2.79 -11.77 0.56
C ARG A 115 2.84 -11.00 -0.75
N GLN A 116 3.11 -11.67 -1.87
CA GLN A 116 3.18 -11.03 -3.18
C GLN A 116 1.82 -10.47 -3.59
N ASP A 117 0.76 -11.25 -3.45
CA ASP A 117 -0.60 -10.83 -3.79
C ASP A 117 -1.02 -9.59 -2.97
N LEU A 118 -0.63 -9.53 -1.67
CA LEU A 118 -0.90 -8.38 -0.81
C LEU A 118 -0.13 -7.13 -1.24
N GLN A 119 1.16 -7.28 -1.59
CA GLN A 119 1.97 -6.17 -2.13
C GLN A 119 1.42 -5.67 -3.46
N ASP A 120 1.02 -6.57 -4.35
CA ASP A 120 0.43 -6.21 -5.64
C ASP A 120 -0.93 -5.50 -5.45
N LEU A 121 -1.74 -5.94 -4.49
CA LEU A 121 -2.99 -5.27 -4.14
C LEU A 121 -2.72 -3.86 -3.64
N GLU A 122 -1.80 -3.69 -2.68
CA GLU A 122 -1.40 -2.37 -2.15
C GLU A 122 -0.91 -1.44 -3.27
N GLY A 123 -0.02 -1.93 -4.12
CA GLY A 123 0.49 -1.19 -5.27
C GLY A 123 -0.61 -0.73 -6.23
N ARG A 124 -1.58 -1.60 -6.55
CA ARG A 124 -2.72 -1.24 -7.39
C ARG A 124 -3.61 -0.19 -6.76
N LEU A 125 -3.93 -0.34 -5.46
CA LEU A 125 -4.77 0.62 -4.74
C LEU A 125 -4.11 1.99 -4.65
N LEU A 126 -2.81 2.02 -4.33
CA LEU A 126 -2.03 3.26 -4.28
C LEU A 126 -1.96 3.92 -5.66
N LYS A 127 -1.67 3.15 -6.72
CA LYS A 127 -1.64 3.66 -8.09
C LYS A 127 -2.99 4.27 -8.48
N THR A 128 -4.09 3.56 -8.24
CA THR A 128 -5.44 4.05 -8.57
C THR A 128 -5.76 5.36 -7.84
N THR A 129 -5.43 5.43 -6.54
CA THR A 129 -5.63 6.62 -5.72
C THR A 129 -4.78 7.80 -6.23
N THR A 130 -3.51 7.55 -6.56
CA THR A 130 -2.60 8.58 -7.07
C THR A 130 -3.02 9.07 -8.45
N ASP A 131 -3.48 8.18 -9.33
CA ASP A 131 -3.96 8.55 -10.66
C ASP A 131 -5.24 9.41 -10.59
N ASP A 132 -6.16 9.13 -9.64
CA ASP A 132 -7.33 9.97 -9.40
C ASP A 132 -6.93 11.34 -8.82
N LEU A 133 -6.03 11.35 -7.85
CA LEU A 133 -5.51 12.61 -7.29
C LEU A 133 -4.85 13.48 -8.36
N ARG A 134 -4.06 12.90 -9.28
CA ARG A 134 -3.46 13.64 -10.39
C ARG A 134 -4.50 14.31 -11.27
N LYS A 135 -5.59 13.62 -11.60
CA LYS A 135 -6.70 14.21 -12.39
C LYS A 135 -7.36 15.36 -11.65
N ARG A 136 -7.60 15.21 -10.35
CA ARG A 136 -8.20 16.26 -9.52
C ARG A 136 -7.25 17.45 -9.35
N LEU A 137 -5.95 17.20 -9.18
CA LEU A 137 -4.92 18.25 -9.13
C LEU A 137 -4.83 19.00 -10.45
N ALA A 138 -4.92 18.33 -11.60
CA ALA A 138 -4.94 19.00 -12.90
C ALA A 138 -6.13 19.96 -13.03
N VAL A 139 -7.34 19.50 -12.67
CA VAL A 139 -8.52 20.36 -12.67
C VAL A 139 -8.40 21.53 -11.69
N PHE A 140 -7.82 21.29 -10.50
CA PHE A 140 -7.56 22.33 -9.51
C PHE A 140 -6.54 23.35 -10.02
N ALA A 141 -5.44 22.88 -10.62
CA ALA A 141 -4.40 23.72 -11.20
C ALA A 141 -4.94 24.62 -12.33
N GLU A 142 -5.69 24.04 -13.27
CA GLU A 142 -6.31 24.80 -14.37
C GLU A 142 -7.25 25.89 -13.85
N LYS A 143 -8.15 25.56 -12.92
CA LYS A 143 -9.08 26.53 -12.32
C LYS A 143 -8.37 27.62 -11.52
N GLY A 144 -7.27 27.27 -10.86
CA GLY A 144 -6.47 28.18 -10.05
C GLY A 144 -5.44 28.98 -10.84
N GLY A 145 -5.23 28.67 -12.13
CA GLY A 145 -4.21 29.28 -12.98
C GLY A 145 -2.78 28.95 -12.52
N TYR A 146 -2.57 27.73 -12.01
CA TYR A 146 -1.24 27.25 -11.64
C TYR A 146 -0.54 26.65 -12.86
N ASP A 147 0.70 27.06 -13.09
CA ASP A 147 1.58 26.47 -14.10
C ASP A 147 2.19 25.16 -13.61
N PHE A 148 2.51 25.08 -12.31
CA PHE A 148 3.08 23.89 -11.66
C PHE A 148 2.54 23.72 -10.24
N ILE A 149 2.30 22.46 -9.87
CA ILE A 149 2.07 22.06 -8.48
C ILE A 149 3.00 20.88 -8.18
N TYR A 150 3.89 21.05 -7.19
CA TYR A 150 4.87 20.08 -6.77
C TYR A 150 4.47 19.40 -5.47
N ASP A 151 4.93 18.14 -5.27
CA ASP A 151 4.89 17.53 -3.95
C ASP A 151 5.86 18.27 -3.01
N VAL A 152 5.39 18.66 -1.83
CA VAL A 152 6.21 19.33 -0.81
C VAL A 152 7.45 18.50 -0.45
N ASN A 153 7.35 17.17 -0.48
CA ASN A 153 8.47 16.27 -0.20
C ASN A 153 9.53 16.22 -1.31
N ALA A 154 9.19 16.66 -2.52
CA ALA A 154 10.13 16.75 -3.65
C ALA A 154 10.83 18.12 -3.72
N VAL A 155 10.41 19.09 -2.91
CA VAL A 155 10.95 20.46 -2.91
C VAL A 155 11.72 20.70 -1.62
N PRO A 156 13.05 20.96 -1.66
CA PRO A 156 13.85 21.17 -0.46
C PRO A 156 13.42 22.37 0.39
N TYR A 157 12.82 23.37 -0.26
CA TYR A 157 12.32 24.57 0.41
C TYR A 157 11.23 25.24 -0.42
N ALA A 158 10.13 25.59 0.23
CA ALA A 158 9.10 26.48 -0.31
C ALA A 158 8.61 27.43 0.79
N LYS A 159 8.27 28.66 0.43
CA LYS A 159 7.60 29.57 1.36
C LYS A 159 6.19 29.06 1.63
N LYS A 160 5.67 29.28 2.85
CA LYS A 160 4.30 28.87 3.24
C LYS A 160 3.20 29.33 2.28
N GLY A 161 3.36 30.47 1.62
CA GLY A 161 2.38 30.99 0.66
C GLY A 161 2.26 30.19 -0.64
N TYR A 162 3.14 29.21 -0.90
CA TYR A 162 3.04 28.30 -2.03
C TYR A 162 2.28 27.02 -1.70
N ASP A 163 2.05 26.73 -0.42
CA ASP A 163 1.33 25.53 0.01
C ASP A 163 -0.18 25.70 -0.25
N VAL A 164 -0.71 24.86 -1.12
CA VAL A 164 -2.13 24.83 -1.51
C VAL A 164 -2.80 23.52 -1.07
N THR A 165 -2.21 22.82 -0.10
CA THR A 165 -2.73 21.56 0.43
C THR A 165 -4.14 21.72 1.01
N ASP A 166 -4.38 22.80 1.76
CA ASP A 166 -5.68 23.07 2.38
C ASP A 166 -6.79 23.34 1.37
N GLU A 167 -6.47 24.05 0.30
CA GLU A 167 -7.38 24.32 -0.80
C GLU A 167 -7.70 23.02 -1.56
N MET A 168 -6.71 22.18 -1.76
CA MET A 168 -6.90 20.91 -2.41
C MET A 168 -7.70 19.92 -1.53
N LEU A 169 -7.50 19.89 -0.21
CA LEU A 169 -8.32 19.12 0.73
C LEU A 169 -9.80 19.54 0.64
N LYS A 170 -10.07 20.84 0.62
CA LYS A 170 -11.44 21.36 0.41
C LYS A 170 -12.01 20.91 -0.93
N ALA A 171 -11.20 20.88 -1.99
CA ALA A 171 -11.62 20.38 -3.30
C ALA A 171 -11.91 18.87 -3.29
N LEU A 172 -11.32 18.10 -2.36
CA LEU A 172 -11.65 16.71 -2.09
C LEU A 172 -12.87 16.53 -1.19
N GLY A 173 -13.44 17.62 -0.65
CA GLY A 173 -14.57 17.60 0.28
C GLY A 173 -14.16 17.37 1.73
N VAL A 174 -12.91 17.59 2.09
CA VAL A 174 -12.35 17.41 3.44
C VAL A 174 -12.08 18.77 4.08
N ASP A 175 -12.57 18.98 5.32
CA ASP A 175 -12.13 20.14 6.09
C ASP A 175 -10.66 19.98 6.47
N PRO A 176 -9.80 20.96 6.18
CA PRO A 176 -8.38 20.88 6.54
C PRO A 176 -8.11 20.66 8.03
N LYS A 177 -9.03 21.04 8.91
CA LYS A 177 -8.92 20.83 10.37
C LYS A 177 -9.13 19.37 10.76
N ASP A 178 -9.93 18.65 9.98
CA ASP A 178 -10.28 17.25 10.22
C ASP A 178 -9.40 16.30 9.39
N ALA A 179 -8.40 16.84 8.68
CA ALA A 179 -7.53 16.05 7.81
C ALA A 179 -6.69 15.04 8.59
N LYS A 180 -6.82 13.75 8.24
CA LYS A 180 -6.08 12.64 8.86
C LYS A 180 -4.58 12.75 8.60
N GLY A 181 -3.77 12.64 9.64
CA GLY A 181 -2.31 12.62 9.54
C GLY A 181 -1.64 14.00 9.51
N ARG A 182 -2.37 15.09 9.76
CA ARG A 182 -1.81 16.44 9.78
C ARG A 182 -0.83 16.67 10.93
N ASP A 183 -1.03 16.01 12.08
CA ASP A 183 -0.23 16.20 13.30
C ASP A 183 1.00 15.29 13.38
N GLU A 184 1.16 14.36 12.44
CA GLU A 184 2.27 13.39 12.43
C GLU A 184 3.57 13.97 11.84
N GLY A 185 3.58 15.20 11.35
CA GLY A 185 4.70 15.86 10.65
C GLY A 185 5.29 17.09 11.33
N LYS A 186 4.99 17.32 12.63
CA LYS A 186 5.58 18.43 13.41
C LYS A 186 6.62 17.95 14.38
#